data_c8ea8dcd51d64285ef5b696a6b760a98
#
_entry.id   c8ea8dcd51d64285ef5b696a6b760a98
#
_cell.length_a   1.000
_cell.length_b   1.000
_cell.length_c   1.000
_cell.angle_alpha   90.00
_cell.angle_beta   90.00
_cell.angle_gamma   90.00
#
_symmetry.space_group_name_H-M   'P 1'
#
loop_
_entity.id
_entity.type
_entity.pdbx_description
1 polymer ?
#
loop_
_entity_poly.entity_id
_entity_poly.type
_entity_poly.pdbx_seq_one_letter_code
_entity_poly.pdbx_strand_id
1 'polypeptide(L)'
;MIALQPVWATEPFGFDTTFVASAATSEVAAVADTIAAKPAKKKDIFSRFLAYFNDANKEKKNKRFDFSVIGGPHYSSDTKFGIGLVAAGLYRSDPTDSLSAPSNVSLFGDVSTVGFYMLGVRGTHKFPRDTHRLNYTVYFYSFPCYIWGWGYDMGNVDANKSKMKRWQAQFKADWLIRTADNLFIGPTVDFDYVRGTKFDRVDLLGGERTETLNFGAGMTAIYDTRDNLTAPKRGMYIQFMQLMRPKFIGNKYNSYTTDFRIDGYTHLWKGATLAADFRTQFNFGDVEWSMLAQLGDSYSMRGYYQGRYRDNHKIETQVELRQHVWKRNGVVAWVGAGTIFPKFSKIQLKHILPNMGVGYRWEFKKNVNVRLDYGFGKSGQHSFIFNINEAF
;
A
#
# COMPACT_ATOMS: atom_id res chain seq x y z
N MET A 1 -5.48 2.18 15.74
CA MET A 1 -4.74 0.91 15.64
C MET A 1 -4.41 0.72 14.17
N ILE A 2 -3.18 0.96 13.77
CA ILE A 2 -2.71 0.88 12.38
C ILE A 2 -1.80 -0.34 12.32
N ALA A 3 -2.25 -1.42 11.71
CA ALA A 3 -1.37 -2.52 11.39
C ALA A 3 -0.58 -2.13 10.14
N LEU A 4 0.61 -1.61 10.33
CA LEU A 4 1.58 -1.42 9.26
C LEU A 4 2.20 -2.79 8.98
N GLN A 5 1.66 -3.50 8.00
CA GLN A 5 2.36 -4.68 7.49
C GLN A 5 3.52 -4.25 6.61
N PRO A 6 4.68 -4.86 6.72
CA PRO A 6 5.80 -4.58 5.83
C PRO A 6 5.42 -5.02 4.42
N VAL A 7 5.32 -4.07 3.52
CA VAL A 7 5.10 -4.31 2.11
C VAL A 7 6.43 -4.52 1.42
N TRP A 8 6.50 -5.59 0.70
CA TRP A 8 7.64 -6.02 -0.05
C TRP A 8 7.65 -5.39 -1.43
N ALA A 9 8.78 -4.83 -1.73
CA ALA A 9 9.29 -4.36 -3.01
C ALA A 9 8.31 -4.36 -4.19
N THR A 10 8.19 -3.21 -4.81
CA THR A 10 7.72 -2.82 -6.14
C THR A 10 6.44 -2.01 -6.24
N GLU A 11 5.58 -2.00 -5.23
CA GLU A 11 4.48 -1.04 -5.24
C GLU A 11 4.76 0.07 -4.24
N PRO A 12 4.62 1.36 -4.63
CA PRO A 12 4.48 2.40 -3.63
C PRO A 12 3.26 2.05 -2.82
N PHE A 13 3.47 1.79 -1.56
CA PHE A 13 2.43 1.51 -0.60
C PHE A 13 1.24 2.42 -0.82
N GLY A 14 0.09 1.86 -1.15
CA GLY A 14 -1.17 2.57 -1.13
C GLY A 14 -1.67 2.92 0.27
N PHE A 15 -0.80 3.32 1.17
CA PHE A 15 -1.19 4.23 2.22
C PHE A 15 -1.35 5.57 1.53
N ASP A 16 -2.56 5.81 1.14
CA ASP A 16 -2.94 7.06 0.54
C ASP A 16 -2.67 8.17 1.56
N THR A 17 -1.68 9.00 1.27
CA THR A 17 -1.41 10.19 2.07
C THR A 17 -2.57 11.19 2.03
N THR A 18 -3.52 10.98 1.14
CA THR A 18 -4.82 11.67 1.12
C THR A 18 -5.69 11.31 2.32
N PHE A 19 -5.33 10.30 3.15
CA PHE A 19 -5.97 10.07 4.43
C PHE A 19 -6.13 11.35 5.28
N VAL A 20 -5.12 12.21 5.27
CA VAL A 20 -5.17 13.51 5.95
C VAL A 20 -5.81 14.58 5.06
N ALA A 21 -5.68 14.48 3.72
CA ALA A 21 -6.23 15.47 2.78
C ALA A 21 -7.75 15.39 2.64
N SER A 22 -8.30 14.19 2.54
CA SER A 22 -9.75 13.96 2.45
C SER A 22 -10.50 14.39 3.72
N ALA A 23 -9.79 14.46 4.85
CA ALA A 23 -10.35 14.96 6.10
C ALA A 23 -10.55 16.48 6.13
N ALA A 24 -9.86 17.19 5.24
CA ALA A 24 -9.81 18.66 5.23
C ALA A 24 -10.86 19.33 4.31
N THR A 25 -11.55 18.60 3.45
CA THR A 25 -12.41 19.22 2.40
C THR A 25 -13.91 19.01 2.55
N SER A 26 -14.45 18.51 3.68
CA SER A 26 -15.90 18.39 3.85
C SER A 26 -16.49 19.51 4.68
N GLU A 27 -17.21 20.43 4.03
CA GLU A 27 -18.13 21.35 4.70
C GLU A 27 -19.19 20.57 5.49
N VAL A 28 -19.26 20.83 6.79
CA VAL A 28 -20.39 20.42 7.64
C VAL A 28 -21.17 21.68 7.98
N ALA A 29 -22.37 21.76 7.42
CA ALA A 29 -23.38 22.73 7.86
C ALA A 29 -23.71 22.48 9.34
N ALA A 30 -23.58 23.55 10.13
CA ALA A 30 -23.93 23.56 11.54
C ALA A 30 -25.46 23.47 11.71
N VAL A 31 -25.92 22.52 12.51
CA VAL A 31 -27.21 22.63 13.20
C VAL A 31 -26.88 22.78 14.67
N ALA A 32 -27.11 23.98 15.17
CA ALA A 32 -27.08 24.31 16.58
C ALA A 32 -28.34 23.75 17.23
N ASP A 33 -28.17 22.92 18.26
CA ASP A 33 -29.18 22.71 19.28
C ASP A 33 -28.58 22.88 20.66
N THR A 34 -29.08 23.90 21.32
CA THR A 34 -28.78 24.30 22.68
C THR A 34 -29.50 23.38 23.65
N ILE A 35 -28.75 22.58 24.40
CA ILE A 35 -29.27 21.93 25.63
C ILE A 35 -28.26 22.01 26.76
N ALA A 36 -28.81 22.42 27.91
CA ALA A 36 -28.22 22.73 29.19
C ALA A 36 -27.07 21.83 29.70
N ALA A 37 -26.14 22.45 30.38
CA ALA A 37 -25.01 21.86 31.06
C ALA A 37 -25.43 20.89 32.19
N LYS A 38 -25.00 19.63 32.08
CA LYS A 38 -24.93 18.65 33.18
C LYS A 38 -23.49 18.49 33.67
N PRO A 39 -23.26 18.19 34.97
CA PRO A 39 -21.92 18.19 35.57
C PRO A 39 -21.01 17.15 34.96
N ALA A 40 -19.75 17.52 34.78
CA ALA A 40 -18.72 16.74 34.11
C ALA A 40 -18.39 15.43 34.84
N LYS A 41 -18.84 14.29 34.33
CA LYS A 41 -18.26 12.98 34.64
C LYS A 41 -16.81 12.95 34.14
N LYS A 42 -15.86 12.43 34.97
CA LYS A 42 -14.48 12.16 34.53
C LYS A 42 -14.53 11.38 33.22
N LYS A 43 -14.03 12.00 32.14
CA LYS A 43 -13.98 11.36 30.83
C LYS A 43 -13.07 10.15 30.91
N ASP A 44 -13.59 8.98 30.57
CA ASP A 44 -12.86 7.73 30.45
C ASP A 44 -11.68 7.89 29.46
N ILE A 45 -10.60 7.13 29.65
CA ILE A 45 -9.38 7.17 28.80
C ILE A 45 -9.76 7.02 27.32
N PHE A 46 -10.76 6.17 27.01
CA PHE A 46 -11.26 5.98 25.66
C PHE A 46 -11.96 7.22 25.10
N SER A 47 -12.74 7.93 25.90
CA SER A 47 -13.40 9.18 25.47
C SER A 47 -12.39 10.34 25.32
N ARG A 48 -11.30 10.36 26.10
CA ARG A 48 -10.19 11.32 25.91
C ARG A 48 -9.39 11.02 24.64
N PHE A 49 -9.17 9.74 24.33
CA PHE A 49 -8.57 9.27 23.09
C PHE A 49 -9.41 9.65 21.87
N LEU A 50 -10.73 9.39 21.89
CA LEU A 50 -11.65 9.80 20.82
C LEU A 50 -11.72 11.33 20.67
N ALA A 51 -11.70 12.08 21.79
CA ALA A 51 -11.70 13.55 21.75
C ALA A 51 -10.41 14.11 21.14
N TYR A 52 -9.24 13.52 21.45
CA TYR A 52 -7.98 13.88 20.82
C TYR A 52 -8.03 13.70 19.28
N PHE A 53 -8.58 12.56 18.82
CA PHE A 53 -8.75 12.33 17.38
C PHE A 53 -9.76 13.28 16.72
N ASN A 54 -10.84 13.62 17.44
CA ASN A 54 -11.82 14.59 16.94
C ASN A 54 -11.24 16.01 16.87
N ASP A 55 -10.39 16.40 17.82
CA ASP A 55 -9.75 17.71 17.84
C ASP A 55 -8.57 17.82 16.86
N ALA A 56 -7.79 16.74 16.69
CA ALA A 56 -6.74 16.66 15.67
C ALA A 56 -7.29 16.72 14.23
N ASN A 57 -8.60 16.49 14.07
CA ASN A 57 -9.29 16.43 12.80
C ASN A 57 -10.15 17.67 12.49
N LYS A 58 -10.12 18.73 13.33
CA LYS A 58 -10.77 20.00 13.01
C LYS A 58 -9.90 20.78 12.03
N GLU A 59 -10.47 21.11 10.88
CA GLU A 59 -9.83 22.03 9.92
C GLU A 59 -9.48 23.35 10.62
N LYS A 60 -8.21 23.65 10.67
CA LYS A 60 -7.74 25.00 11.03
C LYS A 60 -7.65 25.82 9.74
N LYS A 61 -8.76 26.44 9.34
CA LYS A 61 -8.80 27.42 8.24
C LYS A 61 -7.69 28.45 8.45
N ASN A 62 -6.66 28.48 7.61
CA ASN A 62 -5.53 29.44 7.54
C ASN A 62 -4.15 28.95 7.96
N LYS A 63 -3.81 27.66 7.93
CA LYS A 63 -2.43 27.25 8.08
C LYS A 63 -1.82 26.88 6.72
N ARG A 64 -0.66 27.46 6.41
CA ARG A 64 0.19 27.06 5.27
C ARG A 64 0.56 25.57 5.32
N PHE A 65 0.56 25.01 6.51
CA PHE A 65 0.89 23.61 6.79
C PHE A 65 -0.05 23.07 7.88
N ASP A 66 -0.85 22.07 7.53
CA ASP A 66 -1.70 21.35 8.49
C ASP A 66 -1.10 20.00 8.79
N PHE A 67 -0.83 19.75 10.07
CA PHE A 67 -0.09 18.59 10.54
C PHE A 67 -0.93 17.79 11.54
N SER A 68 -0.97 16.48 11.34
CA SER A 68 -1.67 15.54 12.22
C SER A 68 -0.76 14.36 12.58
N VAL A 69 -0.78 13.95 13.83
CA VAL A 69 -0.08 12.75 14.31
C VAL A 69 -1.11 11.71 14.70
N ILE A 70 -0.99 10.54 14.12
CA ILE A 70 -1.85 9.40 14.41
C ILE A 70 -0.97 8.21 14.74
N GLY A 71 -1.31 7.47 15.79
CA GLY A 71 -0.57 6.26 16.11
C GLY A 71 -1.15 5.53 17.31
N GLY A 72 -0.60 4.36 17.56
CA GLY A 72 -1.03 3.54 18.67
C GLY A 72 -0.50 2.12 18.59
N PRO A 73 -0.86 1.29 19.58
CA PRO A 73 -0.51 -0.11 19.59
C PRO A 73 -1.25 -0.86 18.46
N HIS A 74 -0.58 -1.82 17.88
CA HIS A 74 -1.15 -2.71 16.86
C HIS A 74 -0.74 -4.16 17.10
N TYR A 75 -1.43 -5.06 16.43
CA TYR A 75 -1.09 -6.48 16.36
C TYR A 75 -1.25 -6.98 14.94
N SER A 76 -0.28 -7.76 14.46
CA SER A 76 -0.40 -8.54 13.22
C SER A 76 0.18 -9.93 13.42
N SER A 77 -0.22 -10.87 12.55
CA SER A 77 0.31 -12.23 12.60
C SER A 77 1.82 -12.29 12.40
N ASP A 78 2.38 -11.36 11.62
CA ASP A 78 3.79 -11.34 11.23
C ASP A 78 4.65 -10.51 12.18
N THR A 79 4.18 -9.32 12.57
CA THR A 79 4.94 -8.40 13.43
C THR A 79 4.57 -8.49 14.91
N LYS A 80 3.53 -9.28 15.27
CA LYS A 80 3.02 -9.43 16.63
C LYS A 80 2.59 -8.07 17.22
N PHE A 81 2.81 -7.83 18.49
CA PHE A 81 2.50 -6.53 19.11
C PHE A 81 3.54 -5.48 18.70
N GLY A 82 3.06 -4.31 18.35
CA GLY A 82 3.89 -3.16 18.01
C GLY A 82 3.24 -1.84 18.35
N ILE A 83 4.01 -0.76 18.18
CA ILE A 83 3.55 0.62 18.26
C ILE A 83 3.97 1.32 16.98
N GLY A 84 2.98 1.83 16.26
CA GLY A 84 3.18 2.61 15.05
C GLY A 84 2.75 4.07 15.21
N LEU A 85 3.47 4.97 14.59
CA LEU A 85 3.20 6.41 14.54
C LEU A 85 3.26 6.90 13.10
N VAL A 86 2.31 7.74 12.71
CA VAL A 86 2.31 8.45 11.44
C VAL A 86 2.09 9.93 11.72
N ALA A 87 3.02 10.74 11.28
CA ALA A 87 2.91 12.18 11.27
C ALA A 87 2.68 12.63 9.82
N ALA A 88 1.49 13.14 9.53
CA ALA A 88 1.11 13.54 8.19
C ALA A 88 0.80 15.02 8.10
N GLY A 89 1.26 15.66 7.05
CA GLY A 89 1.07 17.08 6.79
C GLY A 89 0.54 17.32 5.38
N LEU A 90 -0.36 18.31 5.30
CA LEU A 90 -0.85 18.88 4.05
C LEU A 90 -0.32 20.30 3.91
N TYR A 91 0.13 20.63 2.71
CA TYR A 91 0.60 21.98 2.42
C TYR A 91 0.33 22.37 0.97
N ARG A 92 0.21 23.66 0.73
CA ARG A 92 0.09 24.20 -0.62
C ARG A 92 1.39 24.88 -1.02
N SER A 93 1.91 24.52 -2.19
CA SER A 93 3.09 25.19 -2.78
C SER A 93 2.77 26.63 -3.18
N ASP A 94 1.54 26.86 -3.64
CA ASP A 94 1.00 28.19 -3.92
C ASP A 94 -0.26 28.41 -3.08
N PRO A 95 -0.24 29.36 -2.10
CA PRO A 95 -1.40 29.69 -1.28
C PRO A 95 -2.58 30.26 -2.05
N THR A 96 -2.32 30.83 -3.26
CA THR A 96 -3.35 31.45 -4.11
C THR A 96 -4.07 30.44 -4.99
N ASP A 97 -3.49 29.22 -5.17
CA ASP A 97 -4.10 28.14 -5.93
C ASP A 97 -5.13 27.40 -5.06
N SER A 98 -6.39 27.86 -5.14
CA SER A 98 -7.52 27.22 -4.45
C SER A 98 -8.13 26.04 -5.20
N LEU A 99 -7.75 25.85 -6.47
CA LEU A 99 -8.32 24.81 -7.35
C LEU A 99 -7.59 23.47 -7.23
N SER A 100 -6.28 23.49 -7.03
CA SER A 100 -5.49 22.28 -6.91
C SER A 100 -5.57 21.68 -5.52
N ALA A 101 -5.64 20.37 -5.44
CA ALA A 101 -5.52 19.64 -4.17
C ALA A 101 -4.15 19.90 -3.53
N PRO A 102 -4.05 19.99 -2.20
CA PRO A 102 -2.79 20.25 -1.52
C PRO A 102 -1.76 19.12 -1.75
N SER A 103 -0.50 19.49 -1.63
CA SER A 103 0.62 18.55 -1.48
C SER A 103 0.52 17.84 -0.14
N ASN A 104 1.11 16.65 -0.04
CA ASN A 104 1.13 15.88 1.19
C ASN A 104 2.52 15.34 1.51
N VAL A 105 2.78 15.15 2.78
CA VAL A 105 3.98 14.46 3.29
C VAL A 105 3.59 13.63 4.51
N SER A 106 4.10 12.42 4.60
CA SER A 106 3.92 11.56 5.78
C SER A 106 5.24 11.00 6.24
N LEU A 107 5.54 11.19 7.51
CA LEU A 107 6.61 10.50 8.24
C LEU A 107 5.95 9.37 9.04
N PHE A 108 6.45 8.17 8.95
CA PHE A 108 5.93 7.04 9.71
C PHE A 108 7.04 6.20 10.30
N GLY A 109 6.78 5.68 11.48
CA GLY A 109 7.66 4.81 12.22
C GLY A 109 6.89 3.70 12.91
N ASP A 110 7.52 2.54 13.05
CA ASP A 110 6.94 1.38 13.71
C ASP A 110 8.00 0.54 14.39
N VAL A 111 7.66 0.00 15.55
CA VAL A 111 8.49 -0.95 16.28
C VAL A 111 7.63 -2.06 16.85
N SER A 112 8.13 -3.30 16.87
CA SER A 112 7.39 -4.44 17.40
C SER A 112 8.21 -5.37 18.29
N THR A 113 7.50 -6.21 19.04
CA THR A 113 8.07 -7.17 20.01
C THR A 113 8.92 -8.28 19.36
N VAL A 114 8.79 -8.53 18.08
CA VAL A 114 9.59 -9.53 17.34
C VAL A 114 10.83 -8.92 16.67
N GLY A 115 11.14 -7.65 16.95
CA GLY A 115 12.30 -6.96 16.36
C GLY A 115 12.05 -6.45 14.94
N PHE A 116 10.78 -6.24 14.58
CA PHE A 116 10.42 -5.41 13.44
C PHE A 116 10.62 -3.94 13.82
N TYR A 117 11.20 -3.18 12.95
CA TYR A 117 11.22 -1.73 13.00
C TYR A 117 11.23 -1.14 11.61
N MET A 118 10.54 -0.03 11.46
CA MET A 118 10.41 0.69 10.21
C MET A 118 10.46 2.19 10.48
N LEU A 119 11.10 2.91 9.60
CA LEU A 119 11.07 4.37 9.52
C LEU A 119 10.95 4.74 8.05
N GLY A 120 10.09 5.69 7.73
CA GLY A 120 9.96 6.12 6.35
C GLY A 120 9.30 7.47 6.19
N VAL A 121 9.55 8.05 5.03
CA VAL A 121 8.94 9.29 4.54
C VAL A 121 8.39 9.04 3.16
N ARG A 122 7.19 9.53 2.90
CA ARG A 122 6.64 9.56 1.55
C ARG A 122 5.74 10.78 1.37
N GLY A 123 5.54 11.16 0.14
CA GLY A 123 4.65 12.26 -0.16
C GLY A 123 4.49 12.48 -1.66
N THR A 124 3.57 13.40 -1.94
CA THR A 124 3.37 13.98 -3.27
C THR A 124 3.47 15.47 -3.15
N HIS A 125 4.50 16.06 -3.74
CA HIS A 125 4.59 17.50 -3.93
C HIS A 125 3.91 17.85 -5.26
N LYS A 126 2.85 18.64 -5.19
CA LYS A 126 2.14 19.14 -6.36
C LYS A 126 2.57 20.56 -6.63
N PHE A 127 2.98 20.83 -7.86
CA PHE A 127 3.30 22.16 -8.34
C PHE A 127 2.02 22.95 -8.68
N PRO A 128 2.09 24.27 -8.78
CA PRO A 128 0.92 25.10 -9.05
C PRO A 128 0.10 24.61 -10.24
N ARG A 129 -1.21 24.64 -10.13
CA ARG A 129 -2.20 24.14 -11.10
C ARG A 129 -2.03 22.66 -11.43
N ASP A 130 -1.38 21.90 -10.55
CA ASP A 130 -1.10 20.46 -10.74
C ASP A 130 -0.39 20.14 -12.07
N THR A 131 0.48 21.05 -12.51
CA THR A 131 1.25 20.90 -13.78
C THR A 131 2.29 19.80 -13.68
N HIS A 132 2.88 19.64 -12.50
CA HIS A 132 3.88 18.62 -12.20
C HIS A 132 3.59 18.02 -10.84
N ARG A 133 4.01 16.76 -10.65
CA ARG A 133 3.97 16.05 -9.38
C ARG A 133 5.32 15.40 -9.12
N LEU A 134 5.87 15.59 -7.94
CA LEU A 134 6.98 14.79 -7.43
C LEU A 134 6.45 13.83 -6.38
N ASN A 135 6.32 12.56 -6.73
CA ASN A 135 6.06 11.51 -5.76
C ASN A 135 7.40 10.99 -5.23
N TYR A 136 7.49 10.80 -3.94
CA TYR A 136 8.71 10.27 -3.33
C TYR A 136 8.38 9.34 -2.17
N THR A 137 9.26 8.36 -2.01
CA THR A 137 9.16 7.33 -0.98
C THR A 137 10.56 6.95 -0.53
N VAL A 138 10.79 7.01 0.77
CA VAL A 138 12.04 6.57 1.41
C VAL A 138 11.68 5.67 2.57
N TYR A 139 12.20 4.46 2.58
CA TYR A 139 11.99 3.49 3.67
C TYR A 139 13.29 2.92 4.16
N PHE A 140 13.32 2.71 5.46
CA PHE A 140 14.27 1.83 6.11
C PHE A 140 13.49 0.90 7.05
N TYR A 141 13.68 -0.40 6.90
CA TYR A 141 13.03 -1.36 7.78
C TYR A 141 13.85 -2.63 8.00
N SER A 142 13.59 -3.27 9.12
CA SER A 142 14.15 -4.56 9.47
C SER A 142 13.08 -5.43 10.10
N PHE A 143 12.94 -6.67 9.64
CA PHE A 143 12.00 -7.59 10.24
C PHE A 143 12.30 -9.06 9.96
N PRO A 144 11.86 -9.96 10.87
CA PRO A 144 11.87 -11.39 10.63
C PRO A 144 10.80 -11.74 9.59
N CYS A 145 11.15 -12.57 8.63
CA CYS A 145 10.25 -13.00 7.56
C CYS A 145 10.56 -14.43 7.16
N TYR A 146 9.74 -14.97 6.25
CA TYR A 146 9.91 -16.32 5.73
C TYR A 146 10.16 -16.29 4.22
N ILE A 147 10.94 -17.26 3.74
CA ILE A 147 11.14 -17.53 2.33
C ILE A 147 10.87 -19.03 2.07
N TRP A 148 10.56 -19.36 0.81
CA TRP A 148 10.32 -20.74 0.35
C TRP A 148 11.18 -21.10 -0.88
N GLY A 149 12.09 -20.22 -1.30
CA GLY A 149 12.77 -20.29 -2.58
C GLY A 149 11.98 -19.62 -3.69
N TRP A 150 12.19 -20.00 -4.94
CA TRP A 150 11.55 -19.42 -6.11
C TRP A 150 10.66 -20.39 -6.85
N GLY A 151 9.64 -19.86 -7.51
CA GLY A 151 8.70 -20.61 -8.32
C GLY A 151 7.51 -21.16 -7.53
N TYR A 152 6.52 -21.59 -8.28
CA TYR A 152 5.29 -22.13 -7.72
C TYR A 152 5.52 -23.38 -6.87
N ASP A 153 6.31 -24.35 -7.38
CA ASP A 153 6.51 -25.64 -6.72
C ASP A 153 7.19 -25.46 -5.36
N MET A 154 8.19 -24.59 -5.27
CA MET A 154 8.87 -24.27 -4.00
C MET A 154 7.91 -23.63 -3.00
N GLY A 155 7.13 -22.65 -3.43
CA GLY A 155 6.13 -21.99 -2.60
C GLY A 155 4.98 -22.88 -2.16
N ASN A 156 4.68 -23.93 -2.93
CA ASN A 156 3.57 -24.85 -2.64
C ASN A 156 3.90 -25.91 -1.58
N VAL A 157 5.17 -26.04 -1.19
CA VAL A 157 5.64 -27.03 -0.19
C VAL A 157 5.92 -26.33 1.14
N ASP A 158 5.13 -26.66 2.18
CA ASP A 158 5.27 -26.05 3.51
C ASP A 158 6.63 -26.32 4.17
N ALA A 159 7.24 -27.46 3.91
CA ALA A 159 8.57 -27.83 4.42
C ALA A 159 9.69 -26.89 3.93
N ASN A 160 9.47 -26.12 2.86
CA ASN A 160 10.41 -25.12 2.38
C ASN A 160 10.35 -23.81 3.18
N LYS A 161 9.38 -23.65 4.08
CA LYS A 161 9.28 -22.45 4.92
C LYS A 161 10.54 -22.29 5.76
N SER A 162 11.31 -21.24 5.47
CA SER A 162 12.55 -20.92 6.15
C SER A 162 12.53 -19.51 6.68
N LYS A 163 12.95 -19.34 7.93
CA LYS A 163 13.02 -18.04 8.57
C LYS A 163 14.28 -17.29 8.15
N MET A 164 14.17 -15.99 8.03
CA MET A 164 15.28 -15.07 7.85
C MET A 164 14.97 -13.71 8.50
N LYS A 165 15.99 -12.90 8.70
CA LYS A 165 15.82 -11.47 9.05
C LYS A 165 16.24 -10.64 7.85
N ARG A 166 15.35 -9.76 7.38
CA ARG A 166 15.58 -8.86 6.26
C ARG A 166 15.78 -7.43 6.75
N TRP A 167 16.78 -6.78 6.19
CA TRP A 167 17.03 -5.35 6.25
C TRP A 167 16.80 -4.78 4.87
N GLN A 168 16.13 -3.67 4.77
CA GLN A 168 15.93 -3.01 3.49
C GLN A 168 15.95 -1.48 3.65
N ALA A 169 16.65 -0.83 2.73
CA ALA A 169 16.57 0.60 2.50
C ALA A 169 16.10 0.81 1.05
N GLN A 170 15.04 1.57 0.89
CA GLN A 170 14.45 1.86 -0.42
C GLN A 170 14.25 3.36 -0.60
N PHE A 171 14.56 3.84 -1.79
CA PHE A 171 14.22 5.17 -2.28
C PHE A 171 13.59 5.05 -3.66
N LYS A 172 12.46 5.71 -3.87
CA LYS A 172 11.82 5.84 -5.18
C LYS A 172 11.32 7.26 -5.34
N ALA A 173 11.50 7.83 -6.53
CA ALA A 173 10.96 9.13 -6.89
C ALA A 173 10.46 9.14 -8.33
N ASP A 174 9.27 9.72 -8.54
CA ASP A 174 8.65 9.94 -9.84
C ASP A 174 8.46 11.44 -10.04
N TRP A 175 9.04 12.00 -11.10
CA TRP A 175 8.79 13.37 -11.52
C TRP A 175 7.82 13.37 -12.69
N LEU A 176 6.54 13.55 -12.40
CA LEU A 176 5.45 13.42 -13.36
C LEU A 176 5.02 14.79 -13.89
N ILE A 177 4.85 14.90 -15.19
CA ILE A 177 4.41 16.09 -15.92
C ILE A 177 2.99 15.81 -16.42
N ARG A 178 2.07 16.74 -16.22
CA ARG A 178 0.73 16.67 -16.77
C ARG A 178 0.77 16.84 -18.28
N THR A 179 0.51 15.76 -19.02
CA THR A 179 0.55 15.73 -20.48
C THR A 179 -0.82 15.88 -21.11
N ALA A 180 -1.88 15.48 -20.38
CA ALA A 180 -3.29 15.66 -20.77
C ALA A 180 -4.16 15.68 -19.49
N ASP A 181 -5.46 15.83 -19.65
CA ASP A 181 -6.38 15.74 -18.52
C ASP A 181 -6.28 14.37 -17.85
N ASN A 182 -6.04 14.39 -16.53
CA ASN A 182 -5.85 13.21 -15.69
C ASN A 182 -4.67 12.29 -16.08
N LEU A 183 -3.82 12.69 -17.05
CA LEU A 183 -2.68 11.92 -17.52
C LEU A 183 -1.36 12.61 -17.13
N PHE A 184 -0.52 11.88 -16.41
CA PHE A 184 0.78 12.32 -15.94
C PHE A 184 1.84 11.34 -16.42
N ILE A 185 2.92 11.83 -17.01
CA ILE A 185 4.03 11.00 -17.52
C ILE A 185 5.36 11.65 -17.10
N GLY A 186 6.32 10.83 -16.69
CA GLY A 186 7.63 11.36 -16.37
C GLY A 186 8.64 10.34 -15.88
N PRO A 187 9.89 10.78 -15.66
CA PRO A 187 10.98 9.94 -15.23
C PRO A 187 10.75 9.40 -13.80
N THR A 188 11.26 8.20 -13.61
CA THR A 188 11.26 7.48 -12.33
C THR A 188 12.69 7.03 -12.03
N VAL A 189 13.10 7.17 -10.78
CA VAL A 189 14.33 6.59 -10.23
C VAL A 189 13.98 5.72 -9.03
N ASP A 190 14.73 4.65 -8.87
CA ASP A 190 14.51 3.63 -7.86
C ASP A 190 15.85 3.15 -7.32
N PHE A 191 15.94 3.01 -6.02
CA PHE A 191 17.07 2.45 -5.30
C PHE A 191 16.56 1.46 -4.27
N ASP A 192 17.11 0.25 -4.27
CA ASP A 192 16.76 -0.79 -3.31
C ASP A 192 18.01 -1.52 -2.81
N TYR A 193 18.26 -1.43 -1.52
CA TYR A 193 19.29 -2.19 -0.82
C TYR A 193 18.62 -3.20 0.11
N VAL A 194 18.92 -4.48 -0.07
CA VAL A 194 18.41 -5.56 0.77
C VAL A 194 19.53 -6.41 1.31
N ARG A 195 19.49 -6.70 2.62
CA ARG A 195 20.39 -7.62 3.29
C ARG A 195 19.60 -8.65 4.08
N GLY A 196 19.73 -9.91 3.69
CA GLY A 196 19.22 -11.05 4.44
C GLY A 196 20.24 -11.53 5.47
N THR A 197 19.78 -11.84 6.67
CA THR A 197 20.60 -12.40 7.76
C THR A 197 19.81 -13.46 8.52
N LYS A 198 20.47 -14.25 9.36
CA LYS A 198 19.83 -15.26 10.21
C LYS A 198 18.94 -16.23 9.43
N PHE A 199 19.45 -16.73 8.31
CA PHE A 199 18.75 -17.74 7.53
C PHE A 199 18.78 -19.10 8.25
N ASP A 200 17.62 -19.77 8.33
CA ASP A 200 17.60 -21.19 8.68
C ASP A 200 18.10 -22.04 7.50
N ARG A 201 17.77 -21.61 6.25
CA ARG A 201 18.16 -22.29 5.00
C ARG A 201 18.58 -21.26 3.95
N VAL A 202 19.87 -20.97 3.89
CA VAL A 202 20.45 -20.04 2.90
C VAL A 202 20.47 -20.64 1.48
N ASP A 203 20.46 -21.97 1.36
CA ASP A 203 20.37 -22.72 0.10
C ASP A 203 19.15 -22.32 -0.75
N LEU A 204 18.05 -21.87 -0.09
CA LEU A 204 16.87 -21.37 -0.78
C LEU A 204 17.09 -20.08 -1.57
N LEU A 205 18.24 -19.43 -1.41
CA LEU A 205 18.65 -18.32 -2.28
C LEU A 205 19.27 -18.79 -3.61
N GLY A 206 19.36 -20.11 -3.86
CA GLY A 206 19.88 -20.65 -5.12
C GLY A 206 21.34 -20.25 -5.41
N GLY A 207 22.15 -20.01 -4.37
CA GLY A 207 23.54 -19.56 -4.52
C GLY A 207 23.70 -18.04 -4.70
N GLU A 208 22.60 -17.27 -4.69
CA GLU A 208 22.64 -15.82 -4.73
C GLU A 208 23.26 -15.22 -3.45
N ARG A 209 23.79 -14.00 -3.57
CA ARG A 209 24.31 -13.25 -2.42
C ARG A 209 23.17 -12.93 -1.46
N THR A 210 23.45 -12.93 -0.16
CA THR A 210 22.49 -12.49 0.88
C THR A 210 22.26 -10.99 0.89
N GLU A 211 23.10 -10.24 0.20
CA GLU A 211 23.06 -8.79 0.09
C GLU A 211 22.93 -8.38 -1.38
N THR A 212 21.99 -7.49 -1.67
CA THR A 212 21.65 -7.01 -3.01
C THR A 212 21.56 -5.49 -3.02
N LEU A 213 22.01 -4.89 -4.11
CA LEU A 213 21.98 -3.46 -4.35
C LEU A 213 21.49 -3.22 -5.76
N ASN A 214 20.37 -2.51 -5.89
CA ASN A 214 19.72 -2.27 -7.17
C ASN A 214 19.43 -0.78 -7.37
N PHE A 215 19.88 -0.26 -8.51
CA PHE A 215 19.54 1.08 -9.01
C PHE A 215 18.72 0.94 -10.27
N GLY A 216 17.60 1.64 -10.33
CA GLY A 216 16.72 1.68 -11.48
C GLY A 216 16.46 3.10 -11.94
N ALA A 217 16.33 3.26 -13.25
CA ALA A 217 15.84 4.48 -13.87
C ALA A 217 14.86 4.11 -14.98
N GLY A 218 13.87 4.94 -15.20
CA GLY A 218 12.87 4.67 -16.21
C GLY A 218 11.79 5.72 -16.28
N MET A 219 10.58 5.30 -16.65
CA MET A 219 9.43 6.17 -16.86
C MET A 219 8.19 5.60 -16.19
N THR A 220 7.37 6.48 -15.65
CA THR A 220 6.04 6.18 -15.15
C THR A 220 5.00 6.99 -15.86
N ALA A 221 3.87 6.37 -16.22
CA ALA A 221 2.66 7.01 -16.71
C ALA A 221 1.49 6.67 -15.77
N ILE A 222 0.71 7.69 -15.39
CA ILE A 222 -0.46 7.54 -14.51
C ILE A 222 -1.64 8.24 -15.15
N TYR A 223 -2.75 7.53 -15.30
CA TYR A 223 -4.06 8.08 -15.64
C TYR A 223 -5.03 7.83 -14.49
N ASP A 224 -5.60 8.89 -13.91
CA ASP A 224 -6.42 8.80 -12.70
C ASP A 224 -7.69 9.65 -12.82
N THR A 225 -8.83 8.99 -12.94
CA THR A 225 -10.17 9.61 -12.99
C THR A 225 -11.04 9.22 -11.80
N ARG A 226 -10.45 8.66 -10.74
CA ARG A 226 -11.19 8.28 -9.54
C ARG A 226 -11.89 9.49 -8.91
N ASP A 227 -13.12 9.29 -8.48
CA ASP A 227 -13.90 10.28 -7.75
C ASP A 227 -13.37 10.53 -6.34
N ASN A 228 -12.67 9.56 -5.78
CA ASN A 228 -12.03 9.64 -4.47
C ASN A 228 -10.79 8.72 -4.44
N LEU A 229 -9.74 9.15 -3.75
CA LEU A 229 -8.49 8.40 -3.70
C LEU A 229 -8.50 7.28 -2.63
N THR A 230 -9.25 7.44 -1.54
CA THR A 230 -9.24 6.53 -0.39
C THR A 230 -10.36 5.50 -0.38
N ALA A 231 -11.50 5.84 -0.98
CA ALA A 231 -12.67 4.98 -1.11
C ALA A 231 -13.39 5.25 -2.44
N PRO A 232 -12.74 4.96 -3.58
CA PRO A 232 -13.28 5.25 -4.90
C PRO A 232 -14.56 4.44 -5.15
N LYS A 233 -15.54 5.12 -5.78
CA LYS A 233 -16.82 4.54 -6.18
C LYS A 233 -17.04 4.57 -7.67
N ARG A 234 -16.31 5.42 -8.39
CA ARG A 234 -16.39 5.62 -9.85
C ARG A 234 -15.03 6.02 -10.39
N GLY A 235 -14.85 5.75 -11.69
CA GLY A 235 -13.63 6.11 -12.40
C GLY A 235 -12.64 4.97 -12.48
N MET A 236 -11.42 5.28 -12.87
CA MET A 236 -10.35 4.31 -13.03
C MET A 236 -9.00 4.92 -12.65
N TYR A 237 -8.09 4.04 -12.29
CA TYR A 237 -6.67 4.33 -12.12
C TYR A 237 -5.88 3.38 -12.99
N ILE A 238 -5.00 3.91 -13.84
CA ILE A 238 -4.09 3.13 -14.67
C ILE A 238 -2.68 3.63 -14.40
N GLN A 239 -1.78 2.71 -14.09
CA GLN A 239 -0.36 2.99 -13.94
C GLN A 239 0.45 2.05 -14.82
N PHE A 240 1.39 2.60 -15.53
CA PHE A 240 2.43 1.88 -16.25
C PHE A 240 3.78 2.40 -15.79
N MET A 241 4.68 1.50 -15.43
CA MET A 241 6.05 1.84 -15.06
C MET A 241 7.01 0.90 -15.76
N GLN A 242 8.04 1.48 -16.38
CA GLN A 242 9.14 0.76 -16.98
C GLN A 242 10.44 1.22 -16.35
N LEU A 243 11.15 0.30 -15.71
CA LEU A 243 12.47 0.55 -15.11
C LEU A 243 13.54 -0.29 -15.79
N MET A 244 14.71 0.29 -15.95
CA MET A 244 15.94 -0.35 -16.44
C MET A 244 16.97 -0.35 -15.31
N ARG A 245 17.65 -1.47 -15.10
CA ARG A 245 18.70 -1.65 -14.11
C ARG A 245 19.97 -2.18 -14.77
N PRO A 246 20.73 -1.33 -15.47
CA PRO A 246 21.92 -1.76 -16.19
C PRO A 246 23.12 -1.98 -15.25
N LYS A 247 24.00 -2.90 -15.60
CA LYS A 247 25.20 -3.21 -14.82
C LYS A 247 26.15 -2.04 -14.64
N PHE A 248 26.25 -1.13 -15.64
CA PHE A 248 27.22 -0.06 -15.62
C PHE A 248 26.96 1.00 -14.51
N ILE A 249 25.77 1.01 -13.88
CA ILE A 249 25.47 1.85 -12.71
C ILE A 249 25.63 1.12 -11.37
N GLY A 250 26.20 -0.08 -11.36
CA GLY A 250 26.50 -0.84 -10.14
C GLY A 250 25.62 -2.02 -9.85
N ASN A 251 24.64 -2.32 -10.70
CA ASN A 251 23.79 -3.50 -10.56
C ASN A 251 24.57 -4.79 -10.89
N LYS A 252 24.21 -5.91 -10.25
CA LYS A 252 24.78 -7.23 -10.54
C LYS A 252 24.42 -7.72 -11.94
N TYR A 253 23.18 -7.47 -12.37
CA TYR A 253 22.63 -7.94 -13.64
C TYR A 253 22.08 -6.76 -14.47
N ASN A 254 21.96 -6.98 -15.80
CA ASN A 254 21.14 -6.13 -16.64
C ASN A 254 19.71 -6.65 -16.56
N SER A 255 18.81 -5.85 -16.03
CA SER A 255 17.40 -6.22 -15.90
C SER A 255 16.45 -5.08 -16.23
N TYR A 256 15.23 -5.45 -16.57
CA TYR A 256 14.14 -4.54 -16.87
C TYR A 256 12.91 -4.97 -16.07
N THR A 257 12.24 -4.02 -15.45
CA THR A 257 10.97 -4.29 -14.75
C THR A 257 9.87 -3.49 -15.41
N THR A 258 8.81 -4.19 -15.81
CA THR A 258 7.56 -3.59 -16.31
C THR A 258 6.47 -3.85 -15.30
N ASP A 259 5.95 -2.80 -14.70
CA ASP A 259 4.80 -2.86 -13.80
C ASP A 259 3.58 -2.23 -14.47
N PHE A 260 2.46 -2.91 -14.38
CA PHE A 260 1.21 -2.41 -14.91
C PHE A 260 0.08 -2.68 -13.91
N ARG A 261 -0.74 -1.67 -13.68
CA ARG A 261 -1.90 -1.72 -12.80
C ARG A 261 -3.08 -1.03 -13.42
N ILE A 262 -4.26 -1.66 -13.32
CA ILE A 262 -5.55 -1.07 -13.66
C ILE A 262 -6.52 -1.34 -12.52
N ASP A 263 -7.09 -0.26 -11.97
CA ASP A 263 -8.23 -0.33 -11.07
C ASP A 263 -9.43 0.32 -11.74
N GLY A 264 -10.58 -0.32 -11.66
CA GLY A 264 -11.83 0.21 -12.20
C GLY A 264 -12.93 0.17 -11.15
N TYR A 265 -13.76 1.22 -11.11
CA TYR A 265 -14.83 1.35 -10.12
C TYR A 265 -16.14 1.77 -10.78
N THR A 266 -17.22 1.09 -10.42
CA THR A 266 -18.56 1.44 -10.89
C THR A 266 -19.58 1.26 -9.78
N HIS A 267 -20.52 2.19 -9.73
CA HIS A 267 -21.66 2.10 -8.85
C HIS A 267 -22.69 1.14 -9.45
N LEU A 268 -23.15 0.15 -8.71
CA LEU A 268 -24.16 -0.80 -9.17
C LEU A 268 -25.57 -0.39 -8.73
N TRP A 269 -25.78 -0.28 -7.41
CA TRP A 269 -27.06 0.13 -6.80
C TRP A 269 -26.78 0.93 -5.53
N LYS A 270 -27.81 1.39 -4.85
CA LYS A 270 -27.68 2.22 -3.65
C LYS A 270 -26.75 1.59 -2.62
N GLY A 271 -25.64 2.25 -2.36
CA GLY A 271 -24.62 1.82 -1.40
C GLY A 271 -23.67 0.74 -1.92
N ALA A 272 -23.81 0.25 -3.16
CA ALA A 272 -22.97 -0.78 -3.73
C ALA A 272 -21.96 -0.21 -4.74
N THR A 273 -20.71 -0.62 -4.61
CA THR A 273 -19.63 -0.35 -5.56
C THR A 273 -19.00 -1.66 -5.98
N LEU A 274 -18.89 -1.90 -7.28
CA LEU A 274 -18.05 -2.95 -7.84
C LEU A 274 -16.70 -2.35 -8.16
N ALA A 275 -15.65 -2.96 -7.62
CA ALA A 275 -14.26 -2.58 -7.85
C ALA A 275 -13.52 -3.76 -8.47
N ALA A 276 -12.70 -3.51 -9.47
CA ALA A 276 -11.84 -4.49 -10.12
C ALA A 276 -10.40 -3.99 -10.13
N ASP A 277 -9.46 -4.89 -9.88
CA ASP A 277 -8.04 -4.61 -9.82
C ASP A 277 -7.29 -5.67 -10.63
N PHE A 278 -6.36 -5.22 -11.46
CA PHE A 278 -5.45 -6.04 -12.24
C PHE A 278 -4.04 -5.49 -12.10
N ARG A 279 -3.11 -6.35 -11.75
CA ARG A 279 -1.70 -6.00 -11.53
C ARG A 279 -0.78 -7.00 -12.18
N THR A 280 0.30 -6.51 -12.73
CA THR A 280 1.40 -7.33 -13.22
C THR A 280 2.73 -6.76 -12.77
N GLN A 281 3.70 -7.64 -12.64
CA GLN A 281 5.10 -7.28 -12.58
C GLN A 281 5.87 -8.26 -13.43
N PHE A 282 6.56 -7.75 -14.44
CA PHE A 282 7.36 -8.55 -15.35
C PHE A 282 8.82 -8.11 -15.27
N ASN A 283 9.68 -9.02 -14.83
CA ASN A 283 11.12 -8.82 -14.79
C ASN A 283 11.76 -9.57 -15.95
N PHE A 284 12.51 -8.88 -16.78
CA PHE A 284 13.25 -9.43 -17.91
C PHE A 284 14.76 -9.32 -17.65
N GLY A 285 15.50 -10.28 -18.19
CA GLY A 285 16.92 -10.48 -17.84
C GLY A 285 17.06 -11.25 -16.55
N ASP A 286 18.27 -11.25 -16.00
CA ASP A 286 18.54 -11.86 -14.70
C ASP A 286 18.29 -10.81 -13.60
N VAL A 287 17.55 -11.21 -12.58
CA VAL A 287 17.24 -10.34 -11.43
C VAL A 287 17.72 -10.96 -10.13
N GLU A 288 18.15 -10.13 -9.20
CA GLU A 288 18.49 -10.61 -7.86
C GLU A 288 17.23 -11.07 -7.11
N TRP A 289 17.40 -11.99 -6.18
CA TRP A 289 16.31 -12.60 -5.42
C TRP A 289 15.40 -11.59 -4.72
N SER A 290 15.93 -10.42 -4.36
CA SER A 290 15.18 -9.35 -3.72
C SER A 290 14.19 -8.65 -4.66
N MET A 291 14.45 -8.71 -5.98
CA MET A 291 13.68 -8.04 -7.03
C MET A 291 12.65 -8.95 -7.71
N LEU A 292 12.63 -10.25 -7.37
CA LEU A 292 11.63 -11.17 -7.89
C LEU A 292 10.21 -10.69 -7.57
N ALA A 293 9.30 -10.84 -8.52
CA ALA A 293 7.89 -10.54 -8.35
C ALA A 293 7.28 -11.44 -7.26
N GLN A 294 6.60 -10.84 -6.30
CA GLN A 294 6.03 -11.52 -5.12
C GLN A 294 4.52 -11.43 -5.15
N LEU A 295 3.85 -12.57 -4.94
CA LEU A 295 2.40 -12.65 -4.86
C LEU A 295 1.93 -12.56 -3.41
N GLY A 296 0.80 -11.88 -3.22
CA GLY A 296 0.15 -11.74 -1.93
C GLY A 296 0.65 -10.54 -1.12
N ASP A 297 -0.27 -9.71 -0.69
CA ASP A 297 -0.04 -8.60 0.24
C ASP A 297 -1.36 -8.21 0.94
N SER A 298 -1.41 -7.07 1.60
CA SER A 298 -2.64 -6.58 2.24
C SER A 298 -3.63 -5.93 1.27
N TYR A 299 -3.31 -5.80 0.00
CA TYR A 299 -4.11 -5.14 -1.03
C TYR A 299 -4.56 -6.08 -2.14
N SER A 300 -3.66 -6.98 -2.58
CA SER A 300 -3.92 -7.96 -3.63
C SER A 300 -3.64 -9.37 -3.11
N MET A 301 -4.36 -10.36 -3.62
CA MET A 301 -4.21 -11.77 -3.21
C MET A 301 -4.21 -11.95 -1.69
N ARG A 302 -5.10 -11.22 -1.01
CA ARG A 302 -5.26 -11.21 0.45
C ARG A 302 -5.60 -12.61 0.97
N GLY A 303 -4.77 -13.15 1.87
CA GLY A 303 -4.84 -14.54 2.34
C GLY A 303 -3.55 -15.30 2.12
N TYR A 304 -2.73 -14.88 1.15
CA TYR A 304 -1.40 -15.42 0.95
C TYR A 304 -0.35 -14.65 1.75
N TYR A 305 0.62 -15.39 2.30
CA TYR A 305 1.81 -14.76 2.86
C TYR A 305 2.62 -14.13 1.74
N GLN A 306 2.93 -12.85 1.86
CA GLN A 306 3.66 -12.12 0.83
C GLN A 306 5.03 -12.73 0.55
N GLY A 307 5.31 -13.00 -0.73
CA GLY A 307 6.57 -13.60 -1.16
C GLY A 307 6.71 -15.09 -0.87
N ARG A 308 5.66 -15.78 -0.39
CA ARG A 308 5.63 -17.24 -0.39
C ARG A 308 5.76 -17.76 -1.82
N TYR A 309 5.00 -17.16 -2.74
CA TYR A 309 5.10 -17.40 -4.17
C TYR A 309 5.83 -16.23 -4.80
N ARG A 310 7.01 -16.46 -5.36
CA ARG A 310 7.83 -15.46 -6.03
C ARG A 310 8.55 -16.04 -7.23
N ASP A 311 8.62 -15.26 -8.31
CA ASP A 311 9.29 -15.63 -9.55
C ASP A 311 9.62 -14.38 -10.35
N ASN A 312 10.16 -14.53 -11.57
CA ASN A 312 10.46 -13.40 -12.44
C ASN A 312 9.20 -12.57 -12.79
N HIS A 313 8.07 -13.23 -12.98
CA HIS A 313 6.84 -12.57 -13.42
C HIS A 313 5.68 -12.91 -12.50
N LYS A 314 4.76 -11.97 -12.33
CA LYS A 314 3.46 -12.19 -11.69
C LYS A 314 2.32 -11.55 -12.45
N ILE A 315 1.15 -12.13 -12.34
CA ILE A 315 -0.15 -11.57 -12.73
C ILE A 315 -1.12 -11.80 -11.60
N GLU A 316 -1.84 -10.78 -11.21
CA GLU A 316 -2.85 -10.80 -10.15
C GLU A 316 -4.10 -10.07 -10.62
N THR A 317 -5.27 -10.57 -10.26
CA THR A 317 -6.55 -9.90 -10.51
C THR A 317 -7.52 -10.19 -9.39
N GLN A 318 -8.37 -9.23 -9.08
CA GLN A 318 -9.45 -9.40 -8.11
C GLN A 318 -10.64 -8.51 -8.47
N VAL A 319 -11.82 -8.97 -8.06
CA VAL A 319 -13.07 -8.22 -8.15
C VAL A 319 -13.68 -8.19 -6.75
N GLU A 320 -14.06 -7.01 -6.30
CA GLU A 320 -14.58 -6.76 -4.97
C GLU A 320 -15.92 -6.04 -5.03
N LEU A 321 -16.92 -6.59 -4.38
CA LEU A 321 -18.20 -5.94 -4.14
C LEU A 321 -18.18 -5.28 -2.76
N ARG A 322 -18.31 -3.97 -2.73
CA ARG A 322 -18.38 -3.14 -1.51
C ARG A 322 -19.82 -2.71 -1.31
N GLN A 323 -20.42 -3.05 -0.16
CA GLN A 323 -21.79 -2.67 0.17
C GLN A 323 -21.81 -1.85 1.46
N HIS A 324 -22.25 -0.61 1.37
CA HIS A 324 -22.65 0.18 2.53
C HIS A 324 -23.96 -0.38 3.09
N VAL A 325 -23.98 -0.75 4.37
CA VAL A 325 -25.14 -1.40 4.99
C VAL A 325 -25.95 -0.42 5.82
N TRP A 326 -25.33 0.23 6.80
CA TRP A 326 -26.04 1.08 7.74
C TRP A 326 -25.13 2.07 8.44
N LYS A 327 -25.49 3.37 8.46
CA LYS A 327 -24.71 4.47 9.05
C LYS A 327 -23.27 4.49 8.54
N ARG A 328 -22.31 4.06 9.37
CA ARG A 328 -20.88 4.03 9.08
C ARG A 328 -20.37 2.61 8.77
N ASN A 329 -21.29 1.65 8.62
CA ASN A 329 -20.94 0.25 8.49
C ASN A 329 -21.13 -0.24 7.05
N GLY A 330 -20.16 -0.94 6.56
CA GLY A 330 -20.17 -1.62 5.27
C GLY A 330 -19.55 -3.00 5.35
N VAL A 331 -19.81 -3.79 4.34
CA VAL A 331 -19.23 -5.12 4.14
C VAL A 331 -18.66 -5.23 2.74
N VAL A 332 -17.66 -6.07 2.58
CA VAL A 332 -17.07 -6.39 1.29
C VAL A 332 -16.95 -7.89 1.12
N ALA A 333 -17.02 -8.33 -0.13
CA ALA A 333 -16.65 -9.68 -0.52
C ALA A 333 -15.86 -9.60 -1.82
N TRP A 334 -14.84 -10.43 -1.96
CA TRP A 334 -14.02 -10.46 -3.16
C TRP A 334 -13.67 -11.87 -3.59
N VAL A 335 -13.38 -11.98 -4.87
CA VAL A 335 -12.75 -13.13 -5.49
C VAL A 335 -11.61 -12.65 -6.37
N GLY A 336 -10.58 -13.46 -6.50
CA GLY A 336 -9.42 -13.13 -7.30
C GLY A 336 -8.61 -14.36 -7.68
N ALA A 337 -7.64 -14.15 -8.51
CA ALA A 337 -6.69 -15.17 -8.92
C ALA A 337 -5.34 -14.53 -9.24
N GLY A 338 -4.26 -15.25 -9.01
CA GLY A 338 -2.93 -14.82 -9.37
C GLY A 338 -2.05 -15.98 -9.78
N THR A 339 -0.96 -15.67 -10.43
CA THR A 339 0.06 -16.66 -10.80
C THR A 339 1.42 -16.02 -10.86
N ILE A 340 2.44 -16.83 -10.62
CA ILE A 340 3.85 -16.48 -10.83
C ILE A 340 4.46 -17.45 -11.84
N PHE A 341 5.44 -17.00 -12.59
CA PHE A 341 6.11 -17.84 -13.58
C PHE A 341 7.48 -17.30 -13.95
N PRO A 342 8.44 -18.19 -14.36
CA PRO A 342 9.80 -17.79 -14.72
C PRO A 342 9.90 -17.20 -16.13
N LYS A 343 9.00 -17.61 -17.06
CA LYS A 343 8.92 -17.17 -18.48
C LYS A 343 7.49 -17.34 -18.97
N PHE A 344 7.05 -16.51 -19.92
CA PHE A 344 5.70 -16.59 -20.50
C PHE A 344 5.35 -17.95 -21.09
N SER A 345 6.35 -18.66 -21.69
CA SER A 345 6.17 -20.03 -22.20
C SER A 345 5.98 -21.08 -21.11
N LYS A 346 6.16 -20.73 -19.85
CA LYS A 346 6.01 -21.62 -18.68
C LYS A 346 4.77 -21.33 -17.85
N ILE A 347 3.87 -20.51 -18.34
CA ILE A 347 2.56 -20.30 -17.71
C ILE A 347 1.75 -21.60 -17.76
N GLN A 348 1.23 -22.01 -16.60
CA GLN A 348 0.43 -23.23 -16.46
C GLN A 348 -0.84 -22.95 -15.68
N LEU A 349 -1.98 -23.36 -16.19
CA LEU A 349 -3.28 -23.16 -15.52
C LEU A 349 -3.34 -23.80 -14.13
N LYS A 350 -2.66 -24.94 -13.92
CA LYS A 350 -2.57 -25.60 -12.60
C LYS A 350 -1.83 -24.79 -11.55
N HIS A 351 -1.05 -23.78 -11.95
CA HIS A 351 -0.32 -22.87 -11.06
C HIS A 351 -1.11 -21.61 -10.68
N ILE A 352 -2.37 -21.51 -11.15
CA ILE A 352 -3.25 -20.43 -10.73
C ILE A 352 -3.57 -20.62 -9.24
N LEU A 353 -3.42 -19.53 -8.51
CA LEU A 353 -3.68 -19.41 -7.08
C LEU A 353 -5.00 -18.65 -6.91
N PRO A 354 -6.09 -19.32 -6.51
CA PRO A 354 -7.36 -18.66 -6.24
C PRO A 354 -7.28 -17.83 -4.95
N ASN A 355 -8.04 -16.76 -4.90
CA ASN A 355 -8.18 -15.91 -3.72
C ASN A 355 -9.64 -15.53 -3.53
N MET A 356 -10.10 -15.53 -2.29
CA MET A 356 -11.43 -15.03 -1.93
C MET A 356 -11.41 -14.51 -0.50
N GLY A 357 -12.42 -13.75 -0.13
CA GLY A 357 -12.55 -13.33 1.24
C GLY A 357 -13.73 -12.41 1.47
N VAL A 358 -13.88 -12.05 2.73
CA VAL A 358 -14.90 -11.12 3.22
C VAL A 358 -14.26 -10.10 4.14
N GLY A 359 -14.87 -8.93 4.21
CA GLY A 359 -14.35 -7.88 5.08
C GLY A 359 -15.45 -6.98 5.62
N TYR A 360 -15.10 -6.29 6.69
CA TYR A 360 -15.93 -5.28 7.32
C TYR A 360 -15.29 -3.91 7.11
N ARG A 361 -16.13 -2.90 6.92
CA ARG A 361 -15.74 -1.50 6.76
C ARG A 361 -16.44 -0.66 7.80
N TRP A 362 -15.67 0.14 8.51
CA TRP A 362 -16.20 1.16 9.39
C TRP A 362 -15.72 2.54 8.91
N GLU A 363 -16.65 3.35 8.43
CA GLU A 363 -16.33 4.70 7.97
C GLU A 363 -15.99 5.58 9.18
N PHE A 364 -14.71 5.67 9.48
CA PHE A 364 -14.20 6.50 10.57
C PHE A 364 -14.43 7.98 10.29
N LYS A 365 -14.17 8.41 9.06
CA LYS A 365 -14.48 9.72 8.48
C LYS A 365 -15.06 9.52 7.10
N LYS A 366 -15.64 10.57 6.52
CA LYS A 366 -16.16 10.53 5.16
C LYS A 366 -15.08 10.04 4.19
N ASN A 367 -15.36 8.95 3.50
CA ASN A 367 -14.46 8.26 2.56
C ASN A 367 -13.17 7.68 3.18
N VAL A 368 -13.09 7.55 4.49
CA VAL A 368 -11.97 6.92 5.18
C VAL A 368 -12.48 5.74 5.98
N ASN A 369 -12.17 4.54 5.54
CA ASN A 369 -12.65 3.31 6.11
C ASN A 369 -11.58 2.61 6.96
N VAL A 370 -11.93 2.21 8.17
CA VAL A 370 -11.21 1.16 8.88
C VAL A 370 -11.62 -0.16 8.26
N ARG A 371 -10.64 -0.95 7.84
CA ARG A 371 -10.80 -2.18 7.09
C ARG A 371 -10.39 -3.38 7.93
N LEU A 372 -11.27 -4.36 8.03
CA LEU A 372 -11.00 -5.67 8.60
C LEU A 372 -11.31 -6.71 7.54
N ASP A 373 -10.30 -7.36 7.01
CA ASP A 373 -10.44 -8.37 5.96
C ASP A 373 -10.01 -9.73 6.47
N TYR A 374 -10.70 -10.77 6.03
CA TYR A 374 -10.29 -12.15 6.21
C TYR A 374 -10.25 -12.83 4.84
N GLY A 375 -9.03 -13.09 4.37
CA GLY A 375 -8.75 -13.65 3.05
C GLY A 375 -8.36 -15.11 3.13
N PHE A 376 -8.75 -15.85 2.11
CA PHE A 376 -8.46 -17.28 1.92
C PHE A 376 -7.69 -17.48 0.63
N GLY A 377 -6.70 -18.35 0.69
CA GLY A 377 -5.93 -18.82 -0.45
C GLY A 377 -5.96 -20.34 -0.59
N LYS A 378 -5.19 -20.86 -1.52
CA LYS A 378 -5.03 -22.29 -1.77
C LYS A 378 -4.45 -23.02 -0.55
N SER A 379 -4.82 -24.29 -0.35
CA SER A 379 -4.23 -25.19 0.66
C SER A 379 -4.33 -24.67 2.09
N GLY A 380 -5.46 -24.05 2.45
CA GLY A 380 -5.70 -23.57 3.80
C GLY A 380 -4.94 -22.30 4.19
N GLN A 381 -4.27 -21.64 3.25
CA GLN A 381 -3.68 -20.34 3.51
C GLN A 381 -4.78 -19.32 3.80
N HIS A 382 -4.58 -18.53 4.82
CA HIS A 382 -5.51 -17.48 5.22
C HIS A 382 -4.78 -16.37 5.95
N SER A 383 -5.33 -15.16 5.91
CA SER A 383 -4.81 -14.04 6.70
C SER A 383 -5.93 -13.13 7.18
N PHE A 384 -5.74 -12.60 8.37
CA PHE A 384 -6.53 -11.50 8.89
C PHE A 384 -5.75 -10.19 8.67
N ILE A 385 -6.41 -9.21 8.07
CA ILE A 385 -5.82 -7.93 7.73
C ILE A 385 -6.62 -6.83 8.40
N PHE A 386 -5.94 -6.01 9.18
CA PHE A 386 -6.45 -4.75 9.69
C PHE A 386 -5.71 -3.61 8.97
N ASN A 387 -6.44 -2.71 8.33
CA ASN A 387 -5.85 -1.58 7.61
C ASN A 387 -6.83 -0.39 7.58
N ILE A 388 -6.38 0.71 7.00
CA ILE A 388 -7.19 1.91 6.75
C ILE A 388 -7.30 2.09 5.24
N ASN A 389 -8.41 2.68 4.78
CA ASN A 389 -8.83 2.82 3.39
C ASN A 389 -9.23 1.50 2.72
N GLU A 390 -9.61 1.57 1.46
CA GLU A 390 -9.93 0.39 0.68
C GLU A 390 -8.66 -0.33 0.21
N ALA A 391 -8.80 -1.54 -0.33
CA ALA A 391 -7.67 -2.33 -0.79
C ALA A 391 -7.05 -1.77 -2.09
N PHE A 392 -7.87 -1.12 -2.91
CA PHE A 392 -7.46 -0.52 -4.18
C PHE A 392 -8.49 0.51 -4.63
#